data_c5b840844e68ff37dcca27e5c4d09b79
#
_entry.id   c5b840844e68ff37dcca27e5c4d09b79
#
_cell.length_a   1.000
_cell.length_b   1.000
_cell.length_c   1.000
_cell.angle_alpha   90.00
_cell.angle_beta   90.00
_cell.angle_gamma   90.00
#
_symmetry.space_group_name_H-M   'P 1'
#
loop_
_entity.id
_entity.type
_entity.pdbx_description
1 polymer ?
#
loop_
_entity_poly.entity_id
_entity_poly.type
_entity_poly.pdbx_seq_one_letter_code
_entity_poly.pdbx_strand_id
1 'polypeptide(L)'
;MKVDFVVKDAWVFLTYRQCFEKRDVAVAGEKIYGVSPAICYPDATIIDGSGMYMIPGLVDIHMHIESSMTYPAEFSRITLPYGVTTVVADAHEIANVFGMDGIRWFMGQETLLDIFYA
;
A
#
# COMPACT_ATOMS: atom_id res chain seq x y z
N MET A 1 8.98 1.42 -22.04
CA MET A 1 8.92 1.40 -20.57
C MET A 1 9.13 -0.05 -20.16
N LYS A 2 10.03 -0.30 -19.20
CA LYS A 2 10.35 -1.67 -18.77
C LYS A 2 9.35 -2.08 -17.71
N VAL A 3 8.80 -3.29 -17.83
CA VAL A 3 8.00 -3.93 -16.77
C VAL A 3 8.96 -4.58 -15.79
N ASP A 4 8.78 -4.33 -14.49
CA ASP A 4 9.68 -4.81 -13.44
C ASP A 4 9.28 -6.20 -12.98
N PHE A 5 7.99 -6.41 -12.74
CA PHE A 5 7.47 -7.73 -12.38
C PHE A 5 6.06 -7.99 -12.90
N VAL A 6 5.71 -9.27 -12.98
CA VAL A 6 4.36 -9.74 -13.35
C VAL A 6 3.90 -10.75 -12.31
N VAL A 7 2.77 -10.46 -11.67
CA VAL A 7 2.04 -11.44 -10.86
C VAL A 7 1.20 -12.29 -11.81
N LYS A 8 1.41 -13.61 -11.79
CA LYS A 8 0.77 -14.56 -12.70
C LYS A 8 -0.35 -15.33 -12.02
N ASP A 9 -1.44 -15.59 -12.74
CA ASP A 9 -2.51 -16.53 -12.36
C ASP A 9 -3.24 -16.19 -11.04
N ALA A 10 -3.21 -14.94 -10.57
CA ALA A 10 -3.91 -14.53 -9.36
C ALA A 10 -5.43 -14.34 -9.60
N TRP A 11 -6.23 -14.52 -8.55
CA TRP A 11 -7.60 -14.04 -8.51
C TRP A 11 -7.59 -12.54 -8.18
N VAL A 12 -7.66 -11.70 -9.20
CA VAL A 12 -7.57 -10.24 -9.07
C VAL A 12 -8.94 -9.63 -8.89
N PHE A 13 -9.13 -8.80 -7.86
CA PHE A 13 -10.34 -8.03 -7.67
C PHE A 13 -10.41 -6.88 -8.66
N LEU A 14 -11.32 -6.98 -9.61
CA LEU A 14 -11.56 -5.93 -10.60
C LEU A 14 -12.56 -4.92 -10.01
N THR A 15 -12.06 -3.80 -9.51
CA THR A 15 -12.86 -2.80 -8.78
C THR A 15 -14.03 -2.27 -9.58
N TYR A 16 -13.84 -2.06 -10.90
CA TYR A 16 -14.89 -1.57 -11.82
C TYR A 16 -15.98 -2.61 -12.11
N ARG A 17 -15.71 -3.92 -11.87
CA ARG A 17 -16.68 -5.02 -12.04
C ARG A 17 -17.16 -5.60 -10.72
N GLN A 18 -16.52 -5.24 -9.62
CA GLN A 18 -16.78 -5.75 -8.26
C GLN A 18 -16.76 -7.29 -8.19
N CYS A 19 -15.85 -7.93 -8.92
CA CYS A 19 -15.69 -9.38 -8.92
C CYS A 19 -14.22 -9.78 -9.03
N PHE A 20 -13.95 -11.02 -8.63
CA PHE A 20 -12.64 -11.63 -8.84
C PHE A 20 -12.58 -12.35 -10.17
N GLU A 21 -11.51 -12.13 -10.91
CA GLU A 21 -11.20 -12.88 -12.12
C GLU A 21 -9.74 -13.31 -12.13
N LYS A 22 -9.45 -14.48 -12.71
CA LYS A 22 -8.07 -14.90 -12.94
C LYS A 22 -7.40 -13.95 -13.93
N ARG A 23 -6.35 -13.29 -13.51
CA ARG A 23 -5.61 -12.31 -14.29
C ARG A 23 -4.12 -12.33 -13.96
N ASP A 24 -3.34 -11.90 -14.92
CA ASP A 24 -1.97 -11.46 -14.70
C ASP A 24 -1.94 -9.95 -14.47
N VAL A 25 -1.06 -9.49 -13.61
CA VAL A 25 -0.86 -8.07 -13.30
C VAL A 25 0.59 -7.70 -13.54
N ALA A 26 0.82 -6.80 -14.49
CA ALA A 26 2.14 -6.24 -14.77
C ALA A 26 2.34 -4.92 -14.01
N VAL A 27 3.52 -4.74 -13.42
CA VAL A 27 3.91 -3.52 -12.70
C VAL A 27 5.18 -2.94 -13.29
N ALA A 28 5.19 -1.62 -13.46
CA ALA A 28 6.34 -0.85 -13.92
C ALA A 28 6.53 0.37 -13.04
N GLY A 29 7.64 0.43 -12.31
CA GLY A 29 7.85 1.40 -11.25
C GLY A 29 6.77 1.27 -10.17
N GLU A 30 6.11 2.37 -9.85
CA GLU A 30 5.06 2.43 -8.83
C GLU A 30 3.64 2.26 -9.40
N LYS A 31 3.50 1.77 -10.63
CA LYS A 31 2.20 1.74 -11.32
C LYS A 31 1.86 0.35 -11.83
N ILE A 32 0.58 0.00 -11.71
CA ILE A 32 0.01 -1.12 -12.47
C ILE A 32 0.04 -0.73 -13.94
N TYR A 33 0.83 -1.47 -14.72
CA TYR A 33 1.00 -1.25 -16.15
C TYR A 33 -0.09 -1.92 -16.99
N GLY A 34 -0.57 -3.08 -16.52
CA GLY A 34 -1.62 -3.81 -17.21
C GLY A 34 -2.21 -4.93 -16.36
N VAL A 35 -3.49 -5.21 -16.62
CA VAL A 35 -4.22 -6.35 -16.06
C VAL A 35 -4.88 -7.07 -17.21
N SER A 36 -4.55 -8.36 -17.44
CA SER A 36 -5.04 -9.13 -18.58
C SER A 36 -5.10 -10.62 -18.25
N PRO A 37 -5.88 -11.42 -19.00
CA PRO A 37 -5.90 -12.88 -18.83
C PRO A 37 -4.54 -13.56 -19.04
N ALA A 38 -3.67 -12.95 -19.84
CA ALA A 38 -2.31 -13.44 -20.06
C ALA A 38 -1.39 -12.25 -20.40
N ILE A 39 -0.27 -12.15 -19.70
CA ILE A 39 0.76 -11.14 -19.91
C ILE A 39 2.11 -11.83 -20.07
N CYS A 40 2.90 -11.40 -21.05
CA CYS A 40 4.23 -11.91 -21.28
C CYS A 40 5.22 -10.75 -21.39
N TYR A 41 6.14 -10.68 -20.45
CA TYR A 41 7.30 -9.79 -20.46
C TYR A 41 8.52 -10.64 -20.07
N PRO A 42 9.33 -11.10 -21.04
CA PRO A 42 10.40 -12.07 -20.78
C PRO A 42 11.44 -11.62 -19.76
N ASP A 43 11.69 -10.31 -19.69
CA ASP A 43 12.70 -9.73 -18.80
C ASP A 43 12.14 -9.31 -17.42
N ALA A 44 10.84 -9.49 -17.19
CA ALA A 44 10.21 -9.13 -15.90
C ALA A 44 10.38 -10.27 -14.88
N THR A 45 10.49 -9.88 -13.61
CA THR A 45 10.43 -10.85 -12.51
C THR A 45 9.03 -11.45 -12.41
N ILE A 46 8.92 -12.78 -12.43
CA ILE A 46 7.65 -13.48 -12.31
C ILE A 46 7.36 -13.79 -10.84
N ILE A 47 6.17 -13.41 -10.40
CA ILE A 47 5.62 -13.74 -9.08
C ILE A 47 4.46 -14.71 -9.33
N ASP A 48 4.53 -15.91 -8.78
CA ASP A 48 3.44 -16.88 -8.86
C ASP A 48 2.31 -16.49 -7.91
N GLY A 49 1.16 -16.13 -8.45
CA GLY A 49 -0.08 -15.80 -7.74
C GLY A 49 -1.12 -16.91 -7.76
N SER A 50 -0.75 -18.11 -8.22
CA SER A 50 -1.67 -19.25 -8.32
C SER A 50 -2.34 -19.57 -6.98
N GLY A 51 -3.67 -19.57 -6.98
CA GLY A 51 -4.47 -19.80 -5.75
C GLY A 51 -4.55 -18.60 -4.80
N MET A 52 -3.87 -17.50 -5.09
CA MET A 52 -3.89 -16.30 -4.27
C MET A 52 -4.95 -15.30 -4.77
N TYR A 53 -5.41 -14.47 -3.84
CA TYR A 53 -6.30 -13.35 -4.13
C TYR A 53 -5.52 -12.05 -4.07
N MET A 54 -5.65 -11.23 -5.08
CA MET A 54 -5.04 -9.90 -5.17
C MET A 54 -6.13 -8.83 -5.09
N ILE A 55 -6.03 -7.98 -4.08
CA ILE A 55 -6.93 -6.85 -3.85
C ILE A 55 -6.12 -5.55 -3.79
N PRO A 56 -6.74 -4.37 -3.95
CA PRO A 56 -6.11 -3.11 -3.61
C PRO A 56 -5.62 -3.09 -2.16
N GLY A 57 -4.58 -2.33 -1.88
CA GLY A 57 -4.11 -2.14 -0.52
C GLY A 57 -5.22 -1.59 0.38
N LEU A 58 -5.19 -1.98 1.65
CA LEU A 58 -6.17 -1.55 2.63
C LEU A 58 -5.94 -0.08 3.01
N VAL A 59 -7.03 0.65 3.20
CA VAL A 59 -7.03 2.05 3.63
C VAL A 59 -7.66 2.13 5.01
N ASP A 60 -6.90 2.55 6.01
CA ASP A 60 -7.43 2.91 7.31
C ASP A 60 -7.82 4.39 7.29
N ILE A 61 -9.11 4.66 7.42
CA ILE A 61 -9.66 6.01 7.25
C ILE A 61 -9.63 6.86 8.53
N HIS A 62 -9.23 6.30 9.66
CA HIS A 62 -9.08 7.04 10.92
C HIS A 62 -8.27 6.28 11.94
N MET A 63 -7.13 6.85 12.32
CA MET A 63 -6.32 6.29 13.39
C MET A 63 -5.41 7.33 14.06
N HIS A 64 -4.85 6.96 15.21
CA HIS A 64 -3.86 7.73 15.96
C HIS A 64 -2.57 6.90 16.03
N ILE A 65 -1.54 7.28 15.26
CA ILE A 65 -0.28 6.53 15.20
C ILE A 65 0.40 6.48 16.56
N GLU A 66 0.38 7.59 17.28
CA GLU A 66 0.96 7.73 18.61
C GLU A 66 0.32 6.80 19.66
N SER A 67 -0.98 6.50 19.53
CA SER A 67 -1.68 5.53 20.40
C SER A 67 -1.12 4.11 20.24
N SER A 68 -0.46 3.79 19.14
CA SER A 68 0.24 2.51 18.96
C SER A 68 1.62 2.47 19.62
N MET A 69 1.98 3.53 20.36
CA MET A 69 3.27 3.70 21.05
C MET A 69 4.49 3.66 20.09
N THR A 70 4.29 4.12 18.86
CA THR A 70 5.33 4.22 17.84
C THR A 70 5.24 5.54 17.07
N TYR A 71 6.09 5.72 16.08
CA TYR A 71 6.14 6.89 15.22
C TYR A 71 5.94 6.50 13.76
N PRO A 72 5.62 7.45 12.85
CA PRO A 72 5.13 7.14 11.50
C PRO A 72 6.02 6.20 10.70
N ALA A 73 7.35 6.37 10.73
CA ALA A 73 8.26 5.50 9.97
C ALA A 73 8.18 4.03 10.44
N GLU A 74 8.25 3.78 11.75
CA GLU A 74 8.15 2.42 12.30
C GLU A 74 6.75 1.86 12.14
N PHE A 75 5.71 2.66 12.36
CA PHE A 75 4.33 2.25 12.12
C PHE A 75 4.15 1.75 10.69
N SER A 76 4.67 2.50 9.70
CA SER A 76 4.58 2.11 8.29
C SER A 76 5.27 0.78 8.01
N ARG A 77 6.46 0.56 8.59
CA ARG A 77 7.23 -0.66 8.42
C ARG A 77 6.54 -1.89 9.03
N ILE A 78 5.83 -1.70 10.15
CA ILE A 78 5.14 -2.79 10.85
C ILE A 78 3.82 -3.14 10.14
N THR A 79 3.08 -2.15 9.66
CA THR A 79 1.72 -2.35 9.15
C THR A 79 1.65 -2.72 7.67
N LEU A 80 2.59 -2.23 6.85
CA LEU A 80 2.61 -2.50 5.42
C LEU A 80 2.59 -4.01 5.07
N PRO A 81 3.34 -4.90 5.76
CA PRO A 81 3.30 -6.34 5.49
C PRO A 81 1.94 -7.00 5.72
N TYR A 82 1.05 -6.33 6.45
CA TYR A 82 -0.33 -6.80 6.70
C TYR A 82 -1.34 -6.22 5.71
N GLY A 83 -0.85 -5.52 4.68
CA GLY A 83 -1.67 -5.05 3.57
C GLY A 83 -2.27 -3.65 3.73
N VAL A 84 -2.00 -2.94 4.82
CA VAL A 84 -2.37 -1.53 4.96
C VAL A 84 -1.37 -0.68 4.18
N THR A 85 -1.85 0.02 3.16
CA THR A 85 -1.01 0.86 2.28
C THR A 85 -1.25 2.35 2.47
N THR A 86 -2.36 2.71 3.09
CA THR A 86 -2.75 4.11 3.28
C THR A 86 -3.45 4.27 4.63
N VAL A 87 -3.13 5.35 5.34
CA VAL A 87 -3.85 5.72 6.56
C VAL A 87 -4.20 7.20 6.57
N VAL A 88 -5.34 7.52 7.19
CA VAL A 88 -5.70 8.90 7.57
C VAL A 88 -5.48 9.01 9.08
N ALA A 89 -4.45 9.74 9.46
CA ALA A 89 -4.03 9.88 10.85
C ALA A 89 -4.43 11.24 11.41
N ASP A 90 -5.06 11.21 12.59
CA ASP A 90 -5.26 12.40 13.41
C ASP A 90 -4.16 12.47 14.47
N ALA A 91 -3.24 13.41 14.32
CA ALA A 91 -2.04 13.55 15.16
C ALA A 91 -2.25 14.44 16.39
N HIS A 92 -3.44 14.44 16.99
CA HIS A 92 -3.74 15.34 18.09
C HIS A 92 -3.05 14.96 19.42
N GLU A 93 -2.71 13.70 19.63
CA GLU A 93 -2.01 13.28 20.85
C GLU A 93 -0.58 13.84 20.87
N ILE A 94 0.16 13.73 19.76
CA ILE A 94 1.50 14.33 19.66
C ILE A 94 1.41 15.86 19.70
N ALA A 95 0.35 16.46 19.15
CA ALA A 95 0.10 17.89 19.22
C ALA A 95 -0.12 18.37 20.68
N ASN A 96 -0.83 17.60 21.50
CA ASN A 96 -1.06 17.90 22.89
C ASN A 96 0.23 17.92 23.73
N VAL A 97 1.22 17.09 23.35
CA VAL A 97 2.49 16.98 24.09
C VAL A 97 3.55 17.96 23.57
N PHE A 98 3.68 18.08 22.25
CA PHE A 98 4.76 18.84 21.60
C PHE A 98 4.27 19.98 20.71
N GLY A 99 2.97 20.25 20.68
CA GLY A 99 2.38 21.29 19.85
C GLY A 99 2.64 21.07 18.36
N MET A 100 2.74 22.17 17.62
CA MET A 100 2.99 22.13 16.17
C MET A 100 4.33 21.49 15.76
N ASP A 101 5.31 21.50 16.65
CA ASP A 101 6.61 20.90 16.37
C ASP A 101 6.52 19.37 16.35
N GLY A 102 5.66 18.79 17.19
CA GLY A 102 5.34 17.37 17.16
C GLY A 102 4.68 16.96 15.84
N ILE A 103 3.69 17.73 15.39
CA ILE A 103 3.03 17.49 14.08
C ILE A 103 4.05 17.58 12.93
N ARG A 104 4.88 18.63 12.91
CA ARG A 104 5.92 18.78 11.86
C ARG A 104 6.91 17.63 11.87
N TRP A 105 7.28 17.14 13.04
CA TRP A 105 8.17 15.99 13.15
C TRP A 105 7.52 14.71 12.61
N PHE A 106 6.24 14.48 12.91
CA PHE A 106 5.47 13.36 12.34
C PHE A 106 5.41 13.43 10.83
N MET A 107 5.03 14.58 10.27
CA MET A 107 4.91 14.80 8.83
C MET A 107 6.26 14.72 8.09
N GLY A 108 7.37 14.97 8.79
CA GLY A 108 8.72 14.88 8.24
C GLY A 108 9.32 13.47 8.20
N GLN A 109 8.60 12.45 8.68
CA GLN A 109 9.10 11.07 8.67
C GLN A 109 8.97 10.45 7.27
N GLU A 110 10.01 9.75 6.82
CA GLU A 110 9.93 8.89 5.64
C GLU A 110 9.13 7.62 5.98
N THR A 111 8.09 7.33 5.20
CA THR A 111 7.18 6.22 5.45
C THR A 111 7.04 5.32 4.22
N LEU A 112 6.79 4.03 4.44
CA LEU A 112 6.58 3.05 3.36
C LEU A 112 5.14 3.01 2.86
N LEU A 113 4.22 3.61 3.59
CA LEU A 113 2.80 3.76 3.20
C LEU A 113 2.45 5.24 3.14
N ASP A 114 1.33 5.54 2.48
CA ASP A 114 0.81 6.91 2.41
C ASP A 114 0.12 7.28 3.73
N ILE A 115 0.55 8.39 4.34
CA ILE A 115 -0.09 8.95 5.53
C ILE A 115 -0.66 10.32 5.19
N PHE A 116 -1.98 10.45 5.34
CA PHE A 116 -2.70 11.72 5.28
C PHE A 116 -3.04 12.16 6.69
N TYR A 117 -2.70 13.39 7.01
CA TYR A 117 -2.99 13.96 8.33
C TYR A 117 -4.26 14.80 8.26
N ALA A 118 -5.22 14.51 9.14
CA ALA A 118 -6.50 15.22 9.28
C ALA A 118 -6.43 16.31 10.34
#